data_5e09f6ca9a6c93f2b52b12d9e9dc7b32
#
_entry.id   5e09f6ca9a6c93f2b52b12d9e9dc7b32
#
_cell.length_a   1.000
_cell.length_b   1.000
_cell.length_c   1.000
_cell.angle_alpha   90.00
_cell.angle_beta   90.00
_cell.angle_gamma   90.00
#
_symmetry.space_group_name_H-M   'P 1'
#
loop_
_entity.id
_entity.type
_entity.pdbx_description
1 polymer ?
#
loop_
_entity_poly.entity_id
_entity_poly.type
_entity_poly.pdbx_seq_one_letter_code
_entity_poly.pdbx_strand_id
1 'polypeptide(L)'
;MKDIPVFTTDDGVASLALQQIPHTGFAHITVHSASAFSDFLQECVGFCRTVGAERIFACGHKDLEQYPIYARVLSMQMPIPEDVEQACLFPVTVESLDKWLDIYNTGMKDVPNAVALSKQAGKELVEKGTAYFVHENGNVLGIGVVEDDTVRAIVSCQKGAGELVMNSLFGALCGDIVKVEVAENNGPAINLYQRMGFVTTGILKTWYDVTKIF
;
A
#
# COMPACT_ATOMS: atom_id res chain seq x y z
N MET A 1 2.74 12.03 -1.18
CA MET A 1 1.27 12.00 -1.09
C MET A 1 0.60 13.30 -1.59
N LYS A 2 1.26 14.06 -2.50
CA LYS A 2 0.77 15.39 -2.95
C LYS A 2 -0.12 15.38 -4.20
N ASP A 3 -0.37 14.23 -4.83
CA ASP A 3 -1.10 14.15 -6.11
C ASP A 3 -2.44 13.40 -6.01
N ILE A 4 -3.02 13.30 -4.81
CA ILE A 4 -4.37 12.77 -4.68
C ILE A 4 -5.32 13.97 -4.72
N PRO A 5 -6.11 14.13 -5.80
CA PRO A 5 -7.04 15.25 -5.89
C PRO A 5 -8.06 15.21 -4.75
N VAL A 6 -8.27 16.36 -4.15
CA VAL A 6 -9.33 16.57 -3.16
C VAL A 6 -10.58 17.00 -3.92
N PHE A 7 -11.64 16.23 -3.78
CA PHE A 7 -12.96 16.50 -4.33
C PHE A 7 -13.81 17.16 -3.23
N THR A 8 -14.32 18.34 -3.51
CA THR A 8 -15.08 19.11 -2.53
C THR A 8 -16.35 19.62 -3.16
N THR A 9 -17.49 19.42 -2.48
CA THR A 9 -18.79 20.00 -2.81
C THR A 9 -19.37 20.63 -1.54
N ASP A 10 -20.56 21.22 -1.64
CA ASP A 10 -21.29 21.75 -0.46
C ASP A 10 -21.65 20.62 0.53
N ASP A 11 -21.73 19.37 0.04
CA ASP A 11 -22.17 18.21 0.80
C ASP A 11 -21.00 17.41 1.43
N GLY A 12 -19.73 17.66 1.04
CA GLY A 12 -18.63 16.90 1.62
C GLY A 12 -17.25 17.12 1.03
N VAL A 13 -16.29 16.37 1.59
CA VAL A 13 -14.88 16.37 1.19
C VAL A 13 -14.39 14.94 1.08
N ALA A 14 -13.79 14.58 -0.04
CA ALA A 14 -13.14 13.29 -0.26
C ALA A 14 -11.80 13.42 -0.99
N SER A 15 -10.91 12.45 -0.81
CA SER A 15 -9.74 12.27 -1.65
C SER A 15 -10.03 11.21 -2.70
N LEU A 16 -9.66 11.47 -3.96
CA LEU A 16 -9.88 10.56 -5.09
C LEU A 16 -8.55 10.07 -5.63
N ALA A 17 -8.23 8.78 -5.40
CA ALA A 17 -7.06 8.15 -5.99
C ALA A 17 -7.44 7.58 -7.37
N LEU A 18 -7.04 8.29 -8.43
CA LEU A 18 -7.41 8.03 -9.82
C LEU A 18 -6.25 7.44 -10.65
N GLN A 19 -5.04 7.40 -10.10
CA GLN A 19 -3.81 7.02 -10.81
C GLN A 19 -3.85 5.57 -11.30
N GLN A 20 -4.69 4.73 -10.69
CA GLN A 20 -4.84 3.33 -11.07
C GLN A 20 -5.77 3.12 -12.28
N ILE A 21 -6.60 4.10 -12.64
CA ILE A 21 -7.58 3.96 -13.72
C ILE A 21 -6.94 3.48 -15.03
N PRO A 22 -5.82 4.09 -15.53
CA PRO A 22 -5.20 3.65 -16.79
C PRO A 22 -4.63 2.24 -16.77
N HIS A 23 -4.40 1.67 -15.59
CA HIS A 23 -3.73 0.36 -15.42
C HIS A 23 -4.69 -0.75 -15.03
N THR A 24 -5.67 -0.45 -14.19
CA THR A 24 -6.56 -1.43 -13.58
C THR A 24 -8.05 -1.12 -13.78
N GLY A 25 -8.39 0.09 -14.23
CA GLY A 25 -9.77 0.59 -14.26
C GLY A 25 -10.32 0.97 -12.88
N PHE A 26 -9.48 1.00 -11.83
CA PHE A 26 -9.92 1.18 -10.43
C PHE A 26 -9.75 2.63 -9.97
N ALA A 27 -10.77 3.14 -9.26
CA ALA A 27 -10.70 4.38 -8.48
C ALA A 27 -10.97 4.09 -6.99
N HIS A 28 -10.31 4.87 -6.13
CA HIS A 28 -10.51 4.76 -4.69
C HIS A 28 -10.92 6.12 -4.12
N ILE A 29 -12.00 6.15 -3.35
CA ILE A 29 -12.57 7.32 -2.70
C ILE A 29 -12.32 7.20 -1.20
N THR A 30 -11.64 8.17 -0.59
CA THR A 30 -11.57 8.29 0.87
C THR A 30 -12.45 9.47 1.28
N VAL A 31 -13.59 9.20 1.90
CA VAL A 31 -14.50 10.21 2.42
C VAL A 31 -13.93 10.75 3.74
N HIS A 32 -13.71 12.07 3.82
CA HIS A 32 -13.23 12.75 5.01
C HIS A 32 -14.38 13.33 5.84
N SER A 33 -15.38 13.87 5.15
CA SER A 33 -16.61 14.39 5.76
C SER A 33 -17.74 14.41 4.73
N ALA A 34 -18.98 14.22 5.17
CA ALA A 34 -20.17 14.41 4.36
C ALA A 34 -21.35 14.82 5.24
N SER A 35 -22.11 15.83 4.81
CA SER A 35 -23.37 16.28 5.41
C SER A 35 -24.57 15.58 4.79
N ALA A 36 -24.57 15.38 3.46
CA ALA A 36 -25.53 14.59 2.70
C ALA A 36 -24.79 13.43 2.03
N PHE A 37 -24.47 12.37 2.81
CA PHE A 37 -23.56 11.30 2.39
C PHE A 37 -23.96 10.63 1.07
N SER A 38 -25.26 10.32 0.87
CA SER A 38 -25.72 9.61 -0.34
C SER A 38 -25.49 10.43 -1.60
N ASP A 39 -25.85 11.72 -1.58
CA ASP A 39 -25.73 12.62 -2.72
C ASP A 39 -24.25 12.89 -3.02
N PHE A 40 -23.47 13.16 -1.97
CA PHE A 40 -22.02 13.36 -2.10
C PHE A 40 -21.31 12.13 -2.67
N LEU A 41 -21.65 10.91 -2.21
CA LEU A 41 -21.06 9.70 -2.74
C LEU A 41 -21.41 9.47 -4.21
N GLN A 42 -22.67 9.77 -4.60
CA GLN A 42 -23.09 9.70 -6.01
C GLN A 42 -22.27 10.65 -6.90
N GLU A 43 -22.02 11.87 -6.44
CA GLU A 43 -21.19 12.84 -7.17
C GLU A 43 -19.74 12.33 -7.32
N CYS A 44 -19.14 11.83 -6.24
CA CYS A 44 -17.80 11.25 -6.28
C CYS A 44 -17.72 10.07 -7.27
N VAL A 45 -18.70 9.15 -7.22
CA VAL A 45 -18.77 7.99 -8.12
C VAL A 45 -18.99 8.43 -9.57
N GLY A 46 -19.89 9.40 -9.80
CA GLY A 46 -20.14 9.99 -11.12
C GLY A 46 -18.86 10.59 -11.72
N PHE A 47 -18.10 11.35 -10.93
CA PHE A 47 -16.83 11.90 -11.36
C PHE A 47 -15.81 10.80 -11.70
N CYS A 48 -15.64 9.80 -10.83
CA CYS A 48 -14.74 8.67 -11.10
C CYS A 48 -15.07 7.96 -12.41
N ARG A 49 -16.36 7.77 -12.73
CA ARG A 49 -16.78 7.20 -14.01
C ARG A 49 -16.46 8.08 -15.20
N THR A 50 -16.69 9.40 -15.07
CA THR A 50 -16.38 10.37 -16.13
C THR A 50 -14.91 10.32 -16.53
N VAL A 51 -14.01 10.04 -15.58
CA VAL A 51 -12.57 9.90 -15.83
C VAL A 51 -12.15 8.47 -16.16
N GLY A 52 -13.11 7.56 -16.39
CA GLY A 52 -12.87 6.22 -16.94
C GLY A 52 -12.73 5.09 -15.92
N ALA A 53 -13.16 5.28 -14.67
CA ALA A 53 -13.14 4.20 -13.70
C ALA A 53 -14.23 3.13 -14.01
N GLU A 54 -13.81 1.86 -14.06
CA GLU A 54 -14.68 0.69 -14.23
C GLU A 54 -15.16 0.13 -12.89
N ARG A 55 -14.28 0.18 -11.87
CA ARG A 55 -14.59 -0.22 -10.50
C ARG A 55 -14.20 0.88 -9.52
N ILE A 56 -15.06 1.09 -8.54
CA ILE A 56 -14.94 2.20 -7.60
C ILE A 56 -15.11 1.68 -6.18
N PHE A 57 -14.14 1.97 -5.34
CA PHE A 57 -14.11 1.55 -3.94
C PHE A 57 -14.08 2.78 -3.04
N ALA A 58 -14.80 2.73 -1.91
CA ALA A 58 -14.86 3.83 -0.97
C ALA A 58 -14.55 3.37 0.46
N CYS A 59 -14.01 4.29 1.26
CA CYS A 59 -13.79 4.11 2.69
C CYS A 59 -13.94 5.45 3.44
N GLY A 60 -13.90 5.40 4.78
CA GLY A 60 -13.83 6.60 5.62
C GLY A 60 -15.18 7.13 6.16
N HIS A 61 -16.29 6.49 5.85
CA HIS A 61 -17.60 6.89 6.39
C HIS A 61 -18.41 5.68 6.86
N LYS A 62 -19.16 5.80 7.96
CA LYS A 62 -19.95 4.71 8.56
C LYS A 62 -21.06 4.17 7.62
N ASP A 63 -21.68 5.06 6.87
CA ASP A 63 -22.79 4.69 5.98
C ASP A 63 -22.34 3.86 4.76
N LEU A 64 -21.03 3.63 4.62
CA LEU A 64 -20.48 2.68 3.65
C LEU A 64 -20.73 1.22 4.05
N GLU A 65 -21.03 0.92 5.31
CA GLU A 65 -21.28 -0.43 5.81
C GLU A 65 -22.48 -1.13 5.13
N GLN A 66 -23.36 -0.37 4.48
CA GLN A 66 -24.46 -0.90 3.67
C GLN A 66 -24.01 -1.52 2.32
N TYR A 67 -22.77 -1.24 1.88
CA TYR A 67 -22.23 -1.74 0.62
C TYR A 67 -21.36 -2.98 0.82
N PRO A 68 -21.19 -3.82 -0.22
CA PRO A 68 -20.34 -5.00 -0.14
C PRO A 68 -18.89 -4.64 0.23
N ILE A 69 -18.30 -5.38 1.15
CA ILE A 69 -16.88 -5.24 1.48
C ILE A 69 -16.05 -5.75 0.29
N TYR A 70 -15.13 -4.92 -0.20
CA TYR A 70 -14.14 -5.29 -1.20
C TYR A 70 -12.88 -5.86 -0.56
N ALA A 71 -12.31 -5.16 0.40
CA ALA A 71 -11.12 -5.60 1.13
C ALA A 71 -10.98 -4.85 2.46
N ARG A 72 -10.35 -5.52 3.44
CA ARG A 72 -9.86 -4.86 4.66
C ARG A 72 -8.36 -4.75 4.62
N VAL A 73 -7.84 -3.68 5.18
CA VAL A 73 -6.40 -3.51 5.44
C VAL A 73 -6.18 -3.84 6.91
N LEU A 74 -5.38 -4.87 7.15
CA LEU A 74 -5.03 -5.33 8.49
C LEU A 74 -3.74 -4.66 8.94
N SER A 75 -3.66 -4.32 10.23
CA SER A 75 -2.40 -4.06 10.92
C SER A 75 -1.90 -5.37 11.51
N MET A 76 -0.63 -5.69 11.25
CA MET A 76 0.03 -6.82 11.88
C MET A 76 1.36 -6.36 12.47
N GLN A 77 1.79 -7.00 13.58
CA GLN A 77 3.06 -6.67 14.22
C GLN A 77 3.69 -7.91 14.86
N MET A 78 5.00 -7.82 15.08
CA MET A 78 5.75 -8.79 15.87
C MET A 78 6.95 -8.09 16.56
N PRO A 79 7.47 -8.62 17.69
CA PRO A 79 8.79 -8.23 18.16
C PRO A 79 9.85 -8.60 17.14
N ILE A 80 10.86 -7.73 16.95
CA ILE A 80 12.00 -8.04 16.07
C ILE A 80 12.86 -9.10 16.78
N PRO A 81 13.11 -10.28 16.15
CA PRO A 81 13.98 -11.29 16.74
C PRO A 81 15.44 -10.82 16.78
N GLU A 82 16.18 -11.18 17.84
CA GLU A 82 17.59 -10.79 18.01
C GLU A 82 18.51 -11.49 17.00
N ASP A 83 18.28 -12.78 16.75
CA ASP A 83 19.11 -13.61 15.88
C ASP A 83 18.32 -14.08 14.65
N VAL A 84 18.38 -13.30 13.57
CA VAL A 84 17.81 -13.68 12.27
C VAL A 84 18.83 -13.54 11.15
N GLU A 85 18.72 -14.44 10.18
CA GLU A 85 19.52 -14.34 8.97
C GLU A 85 19.14 -13.07 8.20
N GLN A 86 20.13 -12.29 7.81
CA GLN A 86 19.97 -11.05 7.07
C GLN A 86 20.94 -11.00 5.90
N ALA A 87 20.47 -10.52 4.77
CA ALA A 87 21.29 -10.12 3.63
C ALA A 87 21.69 -8.64 3.75
N CYS A 88 22.52 -8.18 2.82
CA CYS A 88 22.96 -6.78 2.81
C CYS A 88 21.80 -5.85 2.43
N LEU A 89 21.65 -4.77 3.20
CA LEU A 89 20.68 -3.72 2.96
C LEU A 89 21.38 -2.49 2.35
N PHE A 90 20.89 -2.03 1.19
CA PHE A 90 21.42 -0.84 0.52
C PHE A 90 20.33 0.21 0.32
N PRO A 91 20.56 1.46 0.75
CA PRO A 91 19.64 2.54 0.43
C PRO A 91 19.61 2.81 -1.07
N VAL A 92 18.44 3.15 -1.57
CA VAL A 92 18.24 3.53 -2.97
C VAL A 92 18.83 4.92 -3.19
N THR A 93 19.59 5.07 -4.27
CA THR A 93 20.15 6.35 -4.72
C THR A 93 19.39 6.87 -5.95
N VAL A 94 19.62 8.13 -6.32
CA VAL A 94 19.00 8.72 -7.52
C VAL A 94 19.35 7.92 -8.78
N GLU A 95 20.58 7.40 -8.86
CA GLU A 95 21.09 6.61 -10.00
C GLU A 95 20.44 5.23 -10.09
N SER A 96 20.09 4.63 -8.96
CA SER A 96 19.48 3.29 -8.89
C SER A 96 17.96 3.30 -8.84
N LEU A 97 17.34 4.49 -8.73
CA LEU A 97 15.91 4.67 -8.53
C LEU A 97 15.07 4.06 -9.65
N ASP A 98 15.46 4.23 -10.91
CA ASP A 98 14.67 3.72 -12.04
C ASP A 98 14.56 2.19 -12.01
N LYS A 99 15.65 1.49 -11.65
CA LYS A 99 15.65 0.04 -11.45
C LYS A 99 14.79 -0.38 -10.26
N TRP A 100 14.85 0.36 -9.16
CA TRP A 100 14.04 0.09 -7.97
C TRP A 100 12.54 0.25 -8.25
N LEU A 101 12.16 1.33 -8.95
CA LEU A 101 10.77 1.59 -9.36
C LEU A 101 10.22 0.51 -10.28
N ASP A 102 11.02 0.00 -11.20
CA ASP A 102 10.62 -1.09 -12.09
C ASP A 102 10.29 -2.36 -11.29
N ILE A 103 11.16 -2.73 -10.33
CA ILE A 103 10.90 -3.86 -9.43
C ILE A 103 9.64 -3.62 -8.59
N TYR A 104 9.51 -2.43 -8.01
CA TYR A 104 8.36 -2.07 -7.17
C TYR A 104 7.05 -2.18 -7.96
N ASN A 105 6.96 -1.47 -9.10
CA ASN A 105 5.74 -1.39 -9.88
C ASN A 105 5.36 -2.74 -10.49
N THR A 106 6.35 -3.56 -10.87
CA THR A 106 6.11 -4.92 -11.36
C THR A 106 5.60 -5.83 -10.23
N GLY A 107 6.24 -5.80 -9.06
CA GLY A 107 5.87 -6.65 -7.93
C GLY A 107 4.56 -6.25 -7.26
N MET A 108 4.20 -4.97 -7.31
CA MET A 108 2.96 -4.44 -6.71
C MET A 108 1.76 -4.46 -7.64
N LYS A 109 1.94 -4.81 -8.93
CA LYS A 109 0.89 -4.72 -9.96
C LYS A 109 -0.41 -5.45 -9.58
N ASP A 110 -0.28 -6.65 -9.00
CA ASP A 110 -1.41 -7.51 -8.66
C ASP A 110 -1.69 -7.53 -7.14
N VAL A 111 -1.01 -6.68 -6.37
CA VAL A 111 -1.22 -6.58 -4.91
C VAL A 111 -2.45 -5.72 -4.65
N PRO A 112 -3.47 -6.23 -3.93
CA PRO A 112 -4.66 -5.47 -3.59
C PRO A 112 -4.33 -4.17 -2.86
N ASN A 113 -4.94 -3.06 -3.28
CA ASN A 113 -4.74 -1.71 -2.74
C ASN A 113 -3.32 -1.13 -2.89
N ALA A 114 -2.40 -1.80 -3.58
CA ALA A 114 -1.11 -1.22 -3.93
C ALA A 114 -1.28 -0.18 -5.04
N VAL A 115 -0.45 0.86 -5.00
CA VAL A 115 -0.44 1.95 -5.98
C VAL A 115 0.92 1.95 -6.67
N ALA A 116 0.92 2.05 -8.00
CA ALA A 116 2.16 2.25 -8.75
C ALA A 116 2.80 3.59 -8.35
N LEU A 117 4.11 3.57 -8.13
CA LEU A 117 4.86 4.77 -7.78
C LEU A 117 5.32 5.50 -9.04
N SER A 118 5.06 6.81 -9.06
CA SER A 118 5.66 7.71 -10.03
C SER A 118 7.14 7.96 -9.71
N LYS A 119 7.90 8.45 -10.71
CA LYS A 119 9.30 8.83 -10.48
C LYS A 119 9.44 9.92 -9.41
N GLN A 120 8.47 10.84 -9.31
CA GLN A 120 8.47 11.88 -8.29
C GLN A 120 8.27 11.28 -6.89
N ALA A 121 7.29 10.39 -6.72
CA ALA A 121 7.08 9.69 -5.44
C ALA A 121 8.30 8.86 -5.04
N GLY A 122 8.95 8.19 -6.01
CA GLY A 122 10.20 7.47 -5.75
C GLY A 122 11.35 8.37 -5.28
N LYS A 123 11.50 9.56 -5.86
CA LYS A 123 12.51 10.55 -5.40
C LYS A 123 12.25 10.98 -3.95
N GLU A 124 10.99 11.19 -3.55
CA GLU A 124 10.64 11.53 -2.17
C GLU A 124 11.04 10.41 -1.19
N LEU A 125 10.92 9.14 -1.57
CA LEU A 125 11.40 8.01 -0.76
C LEU A 125 12.92 7.99 -0.64
N VAL A 126 13.65 8.32 -1.72
CA VAL A 126 15.12 8.43 -1.70
C VAL A 126 15.56 9.59 -0.81
N GLU A 127 14.94 10.76 -0.92
CA GLU A 127 15.24 11.94 -0.09
C GLU A 127 15.00 11.67 1.39
N LYS A 128 13.98 10.87 1.72
CA LYS A 128 13.70 10.44 3.10
C LYS A 128 14.60 9.30 3.58
N GLY A 129 15.35 8.65 2.70
CA GLY A 129 16.17 7.48 3.03
C GLY A 129 15.37 6.24 3.43
N THR A 130 14.15 6.08 2.90
CA THR A 130 13.21 5.00 3.31
C THR A 130 13.10 3.86 2.31
N ALA A 131 13.74 3.96 1.14
CA ALA A 131 13.74 2.93 0.10
C ALA A 131 15.05 2.14 0.09
N TYR A 132 14.94 0.80 0.01
CA TYR A 132 16.07 -0.10 0.12
C TYR A 132 16.05 -1.20 -0.93
N PHE A 133 17.26 -1.62 -1.37
CA PHE A 133 17.50 -2.93 -1.97
C PHE A 133 17.97 -3.90 -0.90
N VAL A 134 17.54 -5.14 -1.01
CA VAL A 134 18.10 -6.29 -0.29
C VAL A 134 18.91 -7.12 -1.27
N HIS A 135 20.16 -7.38 -0.95
CA HIS A 135 21.13 -7.92 -1.88
C HIS A 135 22.01 -8.98 -1.22
N GLU A 136 22.30 -10.06 -1.95
CA GLU A 136 23.23 -11.09 -1.53
C GLU A 136 24.03 -11.62 -2.71
N ASN A 137 25.34 -11.76 -2.53
CA ASN A 137 26.26 -12.36 -3.52
C ASN A 137 26.11 -11.82 -4.96
N GLY A 138 25.94 -10.50 -5.13
CA GLY A 138 25.78 -9.87 -6.45
C GLY A 138 24.34 -9.87 -6.99
N ASN A 139 23.37 -10.47 -6.28
CA ASN A 139 21.99 -10.58 -6.72
C ASN A 139 21.04 -9.76 -5.86
N VAL A 140 20.10 -9.06 -6.49
CA VAL A 140 19.00 -8.42 -5.77
C VAL A 140 17.99 -9.49 -5.38
N LEU A 141 17.79 -9.70 -4.08
CA LEU A 141 16.80 -10.62 -3.53
C LEU A 141 15.41 -9.99 -3.45
N GLY A 142 15.38 -8.68 -3.26
CA GLY A 142 14.14 -7.93 -3.15
C GLY A 142 14.38 -6.47 -2.84
N ILE A 143 13.28 -5.78 -2.59
CA ILE A 143 13.25 -4.36 -2.21
C ILE A 143 12.27 -4.13 -1.08
N GLY A 144 12.42 -3.01 -0.39
CA GLY A 144 11.46 -2.58 0.63
C GLY A 144 11.40 -1.08 0.81
N VAL A 145 10.32 -0.66 1.46
CA VAL A 145 10.14 0.70 1.99
C VAL A 145 9.94 0.57 3.49
N VAL A 146 10.75 1.29 4.27
CA VAL A 146 10.71 1.29 5.73
C VAL A 146 10.54 2.72 6.23
N GLU A 147 9.53 2.94 7.07
CA GLU A 147 9.28 4.22 7.74
C GLU A 147 9.11 3.95 9.24
N ASP A 148 9.99 4.52 10.05
CA ASP A 148 10.02 4.36 11.51
C ASP A 148 10.02 2.87 11.94
N ASP A 149 8.92 2.37 12.50
CA ASP A 149 8.73 0.99 12.95
C ASP A 149 7.94 0.12 11.95
N THR A 150 7.69 0.63 10.74
CA THR A 150 6.76 0.03 9.79
C THR A 150 7.42 -0.31 8.46
N VAL A 151 7.30 -1.55 8.01
CA VAL A 151 7.60 -1.95 6.64
C VAL A 151 6.37 -1.65 5.78
N ARG A 152 6.44 -0.58 4.98
CA ARG A 152 5.35 -0.09 4.13
C ARG A 152 5.16 -0.90 2.87
N ALA A 153 6.25 -1.45 2.34
CA ALA A 153 6.23 -2.27 1.14
C ALA A 153 7.38 -3.27 1.15
N ILE A 154 7.15 -4.44 0.60
CA ILE A 154 8.14 -5.48 0.37
C ILE A 154 7.85 -6.18 -0.96
N VAL A 155 8.87 -6.32 -1.79
CA VAL A 155 8.82 -7.13 -3.01
C VAL A 155 9.99 -8.09 -3.01
N SER A 156 9.71 -9.38 -3.14
CA SER A 156 10.73 -10.41 -3.33
C SER A 156 10.95 -10.64 -4.83
N CYS A 157 12.19 -10.57 -5.28
CA CYS A 157 12.60 -10.85 -6.66
C CYS A 157 12.79 -12.34 -6.92
N GLN A 158 12.91 -13.16 -5.86
CA GLN A 158 13.16 -14.59 -5.97
C GLN A 158 12.12 -15.36 -5.14
N LYS A 159 11.65 -16.48 -5.69
CA LYS A 159 10.71 -17.36 -4.97
C LYS A 159 11.37 -17.90 -3.70
N GLY A 160 10.68 -17.71 -2.57
CA GLY A 160 11.14 -18.16 -1.24
C GLY A 160 12.00 -17.16 -0.48
N ALA A 161 12.49 -16.08 -1.11
CA ALA A 161 13.35 -15.09 -0.44
C ALA A 161 12.59 -14.08 0.43
N GLY A 162 11.26 -14.12 0.48
CA GLY A 162 10.45 -13.11 1.17
C GLY A 162 10.77 -12.95 2.65
N GLU A 163 11.08 -14.04 3.36
CA GLU A 163 11.47 -14.01 4.77
C GLU A 163 12.85 -13.37 4.96
N LEU A 164 13.85 -13.76 4.16
CA LEU A 164 15.17 -13.16 4.20
C LEU A 164 15.12 -11.67 3.83
N VAL A 165 14.29 -11.27 2.83
CA VAL A 165 14.08 -9.86 2.48
C VAL A 165 13.46 -9.11 3.65
N MET A 166 12.44 -9.64 4.32
CA MET A 166 11.82 -9.01 5.49
C MET A 166 12.80 -8.87 6.65
N ASN A 167 13.52 -9.95 7.00
CA ASN A 167 14.52 -9.93 8.06
C ASN A 167 15.61 -8.87 7.83
N SER A 168 16.04 -8.73 6.58
CA SER A 168 17.04 -7.72 6.22
C SER A 168 16.54 -6.29 6.41
N LEU A 169 15.25 -6.04 6.18
CA LEU A 169 14.63 -4.73 6.39
C LEU A 169 14.55 -4.35 7.88
N PHE A 170 14.64 -5.30 8.81
CA PHE A 170 14.67 -5.02 10.25
C PHE A 170 15.85 -4.09 10.62
N GLY A 171 16.96 -4.17 9.91
CA GLY A 171 18.12 -3.30 10.12
C GLY A 171 17.87 -1.81 9.84
N ALA A 172 16.75 -1.46 9.20
CA ALA A 172 16.36 -0.07 8.92
C ALA A 172 15.22 0.43 9.83
N LEU A 173 14.66 -0.42 10.68
CA LEU A 173 13.57 -0.05 11.58
C LEU A 173 14.07 0.67 12.83
N CYS A 174 13.19 1.47 13.42
CA CYS A 174 13.39 2.08 14.73
C CYS A 174 12.60 1.31 15.79
N GLY A 175 13.29 0.85 16.86
CA GLY A 175 12.67 0.14 17.99
C GLY A 175 12.63 -1.37 17.83
N ASP A 176 11.89 -2.05 18.73
CA ASP A 176 11.93 -3.50 18.95
C ASP A 176 10.70 -4.22 18.36
N ILE A 177 9.80 -3.51 17.74
CA ILE A 177 8.56 -4.02 17.12
C ILE A 177 8.52 -3.61 15.66
N VAL A 178 8.28 -4.58 14.79
CA VAL A 178 8.00 -4.33 13.39
C VAL A 178 6.50 -4.38 13.12
N LYS A 179 6.01 -3.42 12.33
CA LYS A 179 4.63 -3.33 11.87
C LYS A 179 4.55 -3.48 10.35
N VAL A 180 3.46 -4.05 9.88
CA VAL A 180 3.08 -4.12 8.47
C VAL A 180 1.60 -3.82 8.30
N GLU A 181 1.25 -3.25 7.13
CA GLU A 181 -0.12 -3.09 6.69
C GLU A 181 -0.36 -4.00 5.49
N VAL A 182 -1.40 -4.82 5.53
CA VAL A 182 -1.64 -5.81 4.47
C VAL A 182 -3.13 -5.94 4.18
N ALA A 183 -3.47 -6.03 2.89
CA ALA A 183 -4.84 -6.37 2.50
C ALA A 183 -5.17 -7.82 2.90
N GLU A 184 -6.34 -8.06 3.51
CA GLU A 184 -6.75 -9.38 4.00
C GLU A 184 -6.85 -10.43 2.87
N ASN A 185 -7.05 -9.99 1.62
CA ASN A 185 -7.08 -10.83 0.44
C ASN A 185 -5.72 -11.03 -0.23
N ASN A 186 -4.62 -10.49 0.34
CA ASN A 186 -3.25 -10.79 -0.08
C ASN A 186 -2.74 -12.04 0.63
N GLY A 187 -3.24 -13.21 0.24
CA GLY A 187 -2.91 -14.48 0.85
C GLY A 187 -1.41 -14.79 0.94
N PRO A 188 -0.61 -14.55 -0.12
CA PRO A 188 0.84 -14.76 -0.06
C PRO A 188 1.54 -13.96 1.03
N ALA A 189 1.22 -12.67 1.19
CA ALA A 189 1.81 -11.82 2.22
C ALA A 189 1.33 -12.22 3.63
N ILE A 190 0.02 -12.47 3.81
CA ILE A 190 -0.53 -12.94 5.09
C ILE A 190 0.16 -14.22 5.53
N ASN A 191 0.31 -15.20 4.64
CA ASN A 191 0.97 -16.47 4.95
C ASN A 191 2.46 -16.27 5.32
N LEU A 192 3.16 -15.35 4.66
CA LEU A 192 4.54 -15.01 5.01
C LEU A 192 4.58 -14.42 6.43
N TYR A 193 3.80 -13.39 6.70
CA TYR A 193 3.81 -12.71 7.99
C TYR A 193 3.42 -13.61 9.14
N GLN A 194 2.39 -14.46 8.97
CA GLN A 194 2.00 -15.44 9.98
C GLN A 194 3.10 -16.46 10.29
N ARG A 195 3.80 -16.98 9.26
CA ARG A 195 4.93 -17.89 9.47
C ARG A 195 6.09 -17.23 10.23
N MET A 196 6.32 -15.93 9.99
CA MET A 196 7.34 -15.16 10.71
C MET A 196 6.94 -14.81 12.14
N GLY A 197 5.68 -15.02 12.55
CA GLY A 197 5.20 -14.72 13.90
C GLY A 197 4.46 -13.39 14.04
N PHE A 198 4.14 -12.71 12.94
CA PHE A 198 3.27 -11.53 13.00
C PHE A 198 1.87 -11.90 13.49
N VAL A 199 1.33 -11.08 14.37
CA VAL A 199 -0.05 -11.18 14.85
C VAL A 199 -0.87 -9.98 14.34
N THR A 200 -2.13 -10.22 13.99
CA THR A 200 -3.05 -9.16 13.62
C THR A 200 -3.47 -8.37 14.85
N THR A 201 -3.28 -7.06 14.82
CA THR A 201 -3.63 -6.15 15.92
C THR A 201 -4.93 -5.39 15.69
N GLY A 202 -5.39 -5.30 14.45
CA GLY A 202 -6.65 -4.64 14.12
C GLY A 202 -6.88 -4.46 12.62
N ILE A 203 -8.03 -3.88 12.31
CA ILE A 203 -8.40 -3.45 10.97
C ILE A 203 -8.18 -1.94 10.89
N LEU A 204 -7.29 -1.51 9.99
CA LEU A 204 -6.99 -0.09 9.80
C LEU A 204 -8.01 0.59 8.89
N LYS A 205 -8.51 -0.13 7.90
CA LYS A 205 -9.39 0.41 6.87
C LYS A 205 -10.23 -0.71 6.25
N THR A 206 -11.49 -0.40 5.96
CA THR A 206 -12.36 -1.25 5.16
C THR A 206 -12.73 -0.51 3.88
N TRP A 207 -12.49 -1.15 2.75
CA TRP A 207 -12.91 -0.69 1.43
C TRP A 207 -14.21 -1.38 1.03
N TYR A 208 -15.17 -0.59 0.56
CA TYR A 208 -16.49 -1.04 0.11
C TYR A 208 -16.63 -0.84 -1.38
N ASP A 209 -17.24 -1.80 -2.08
CA ASP A 209 -17.51 -1.71 -3.50
C ASP A 209 -18.76 -0.83 -3.74
N VAL A 210 -18.53 0.36 -4.25
CA VAL A 210 -19.55 1.36 -4.57
C VAL A 210 -19.78 1.51 -6.07
N THR A 211 -19.26 0.57 -6.87
CA THR A 211 -19.34 0.61 -8.33
C THR A 211 -20.76 0.69 -8.88
N LYS A 212 -21.75 0.14 -8.18
CA LYS A 212 -23.14 0.04 -8.65
C LYS A 212 -24.08 1.12 -8.09
N ILE A 213 -23.53 2.17 -7.51
CA ILE A 213 -24.34 3.32 -7.06
C ILE A 213 -24.82 4.11 -8.28
N PHE A 214 -26.12 4.36 -8.35
CA PHE A 214 -26.81 5.22 -9.33
C PHE A 214 -27.71 6.19 -8.63
#